data_b69b2b3642a452cd28dcc4099811f499
#
_entry.id   b69b2b3642a452cd28dcc4099811f499
#
_cell.length_a   1.000
_cell.length_b   1.000
_cell.length_c   1.000
_cell.angle_alpha   90.00
_cell.angle_beta   90.00
_cell.angle_gamma   90.00
#
_symmetry.space_group_name_H-M   'P 1'
#
loop_
_entity.id
_entity.type
_entity.pdbx_description
1 polymer ?
#
loop_
_entity_poly.entity_id
_entity_poly.type
_entity_poly.pdbx_seq_one_letter_code
_entity_poly.pdbx_strand_id
1 'polypeptide(L)'
;MVLTWWMLYTDQSRELARVAKDLMVTHGKATPYRPQSNGIAERHVRTVLEDTRSALEHSGLPVSFWPYACHHFSFSWNIMVQDGESPWNARHKGGHWKAQNHPFGCLVDFIPVPPARGNIPKMAPKAAPGIM
;
A
#
# COMPACT_ATOMS: atom_id res chain seq x y z
N MET A 1 24.58 -0.61 13.79
CA MET A 1 24.15 0.76 13.48
C MET A 1 23.43 0.72 12.14
N VAL A 2 22.11 0.62 12.16
CA VAL A 2 21.28 0.52 10.94
C VAL A 2 21.03 1.95 10.47
N LEU A 3 21.70 2.37 9.42
CA LEU A 3 21.42 3.63 8.73
C LEU A 3 20.12 3.46 7.93
N THR A 4 19.02 3.74 8.54
CA THR A 4 17.72 3.85 7.86
C THR A 4 17.67 5.21 7.16
N TRP A 5 17.86 5.21 5.86
CA TRP A 5 17.70 6.39 5.01
C TRP A 5 16.20 6.67 4.84
N TRP A 6 15.61 7.34 5.79
CA TRP A 6 14.26 7.87 5.66
C TRP A 6 14.36 9.36 5.35
N MET A 7 14.03 9.71 4.14
CA MET A 7 13.90 11.10 3.74
C MET A 7 12.47 11.32 3.23
N LEU A 8 11.78 12.26 3.85
CA LEU A 8 10.50 12.77 3.36
C LEU A 8 10.78 13.98 2.47
N TYR A 9 10.50 13.87 1.18
CA TYR A 9 10.62 14.98 0.24
C TYR A 9 9.23 15.53 -0.09
N THR A 10 8.99 16.80 0.23
CA THR A 10 7.68 17.43 0.06
C THR A 10 7.82 18.89 -0.41
N ASP A 11 6.69 19.52 -0.65
CA ASP A 11 6.60 20.96 -0.76
C ASP A 11 6.99 21.64 0.57
N GLN A 12 6.85 22.97 0.64
CA GLN A 12 7.19 23.75 1.85
C GLN A 12 6.02 23.83 2.86
N SER A 13 5.08 22.91 2.82
CA SER A 13 3.98 22.84 3.78
C SER A 13 4.50 22.76 5.21
N ARG A 14 3.98 23.62 6.08
CA ARG A 14 4.37 23.67 7.50
C ARG A 14 3.93 22.41 8.24
N GLU A 15 2.81 21.85 7.84
CA GLU A 15 2.23 20.62 8.39
C GLU A 15 3.17 19.44 8.15
N LEU A 16 3.64 19.25 6.92
CA LEU A 16 4.55 18.17 6.55
C LEU A 16 5.93 18.34 7.17
N ALA A 17 6.41 19.59 7.31
CA ALA A 17 7.65 19.88 8.03
C ALA A 17 7.57 19.50 9.51
N ARG A 18 6.40 19.72 10.14
CA ARG A 18 6.15 19.32 11.53
C ARG A 18 6.11 17.80 11.67
N VAL A 19 5.38 17.12 10.78
CA VAL A 19 5.32 15.63 10.75
C VAL A 19 6.70 15.02 10.56
N ALA A 20 7.54 15.56 9.66
CA ALA A 20 8.90 15.07 9.46
C ALA A 20 9.74 15.20 10.74
N LYS A 21 9.58 16.31 11.47
CA LYS A 21 10.26 16.55 12.75
C LYS A 21 9.78 15.56 13.83
N ASP A 22 8.46 15.37 13.94
CA ASP A 22 7.87 14.48 14.93
C ASP A 22 8.27 13.01 14.68
N LEU A 23 8.41 12.61 13.41
CA LEU A 23 8.86 11.28 13.00
C LEU A 23 10.39 11.13 12.99
N MET A 24 11.16 12.18 13.32
CA MET A 24 12.64 12.20 13.26
C MET A 24 13.19 11.79 11.89
N VAL A 25 12.50 12.17 10.82
CA VAL A 25 12.88 11.85 9.43
C VAL A 25 13.52 13.07 8.78
N THR A 26 14.54 12.84 7.97
CA THR A 26 15.16 13.94 7.19
C THR A 26 14.13 14.52 6.23
N HIS A 27 13.91 15.83 6.29
CA HIS A 27 12.97 16.54 5.43
C HIS A 27 13.70 17.24 4.29
N GLY A 28 13.56 16.71 3.07
CA GLY A 28 13.94 17.38 1.84
C GLY A 28 12.81 18.28 1.37
N LYS A 29 13.12 19.53 1.01
CA LYS A 29 12.14 20.51 0.54
C LYS A 29 12.28 20.76 -0.95
N ALA A 30 11.15 20.79 -1.65
CA ALA A 30 11.11 21.24 -3.04
C ALA A 30 11.53 22.69 -3.15
N THR A 31 12.27 23.05 -4.22
CA THR A 31 12.67 24.42 -4.46
C THR A 31 11.45 25.28 -4.80
N PRO A 32 11.25 26.43 -4.12
CA PRO A 32 10.16 27.33 -4.44
C PRO A 32 10.15 27.71 -5.92
N TYR A 33 8.98 27.87 -6.49
CA TYR A 33 8.77 28.30 -7.89
C TYR A 33 9.41 27.41 -8.97
N ARG A 34 9.81 26.17 -8.61
CA ARG A 34 10.25 25.16 -9.58
C ARG A 34 9.32 23.96 -9.59
N PRO A 35 8.25 23.94 -10.41
CA PRO A 35 7.29 22.84 -10.49
C PRO A 35 7.97 21.50 -10.77
N GLN A 36 9.05 21.50 -11.53
CA GLN A 36 9.81 20.28 -11.88
C GLN A 36 10.39 19.56 -10.66
N SER A 37 10.69 20.28 -9.57
CA SER A 37 11.25 19.68 -8.35
C SER A 37 10.23 18.82 -7.59
N ASN A 38 8.93 19.03 -7.81
CA ASN A 38 7.85 18.24 -7.21
C ASN A 38 7.20 17.25 -8.20
N GLY A 39 7.59 17.29 -9.48
CA GLY A 39 6.96 16.50 -10.54
C GLY A 39 7.03 14.99 -10.34
N ILE A 40 8.03 14.48 -9.61
CA ILE A 40 8.13 13.05 -9.27
C ILE A 40 7.03 12.68 -8.27
N ALA A 41 6.86 13.46 -7.21
CA ALA A 41 5.82 13.23 -6.21
C ALA A 41 4.42 13.34 -6.82
N GLU A 42 4.18 14.37 -7.63
CA GLU A 42 2.90 14.56 -8.34
C GLU A 42 2.57 13.38 -9.26
N ARG A 43 3.55 12.85 -9.98
CA ARG A 43 3.38 11.67 -10.84
C ARG A 43 3.00 10.45 -10.01
N HIS A 44 3.68 10.20 -8.88
CA HIS A 44 3.34 9.08 -8.01
C HIS A 44 1.95 9.20 -7.42
N VAL A 45 1.55 10.39 -6.96
CA VAL A 45 0.19 10.63 -6.47
C VAL A 45 -0.84 10.33 -7.56
N ARG A 46 -0.60 10.80 -8.78
CA ARG A 46 -1.48 10.52 -9.92
C ARG A 46 -1.59 9.02 -10.18
N THR A 47 -0.47 8.31 -10.26
CA THR A 47 -0.45 6.86 -10.45
C THR A 47 -1.27 6.15 -9.38
N VAL A 48 -1.05 6.46 -8.10
CA VAL A 48 -1.82 5.87 -7.00
C VAL A 48 -3.32 6.12 -7.15
N LEU A 49 -3.73 7.33 -7.51
CA LEU A 49 -5.14 7.67 -7.69
C LEU A 49 -5.77 6.95 -8.89
N GLU A 50 -5.09 6.92 -10.02
CA GLU A 50 -5.58 6.29 -11.25
C GLU A 50 -5.73 4.77 -11.05
N ASP A 51 -4.74 4.12 -10.48
CA ASP A 51 -4.77 2.69 -10.25
C ASP A 51 -5.74 2.27 -9.13
N THR A 52 -5.89 3.11 -8.10
CA THR A 52 -6.94 2.91 -7.08
C THR A 52 -8.34 2.95 -7.70
N ARG A 53 -8.61 3.92 -8.59
CA ARG A 53 -9.88 4.00 -9.32
C ARG A 53 -10.11 2.79 -10.20
N SER A 54 -9.09 2.37 -10.95
CA SER A 54 -9.14 1.19 -11.81
C SER A 54 -9.43 -0.07 -10.99
N ALA A 55 -8.79 -0.24 -9.85
CA ALA A 55 -9.03 -1.37 -8.96
C ALA A 55 -10.47 -1.40 -8.41
N LEU A 56 -11.02 -0.24 -8.04
CA LEU A 56 -12.42 -0.12 -7.60
C LEU A 56 -13.40 -0.46 -8.72
N GLU A 57 -13.20 0.08 -9.90
CA GLU A 57 -14.05 -0.19 -11.05
C GLU A 57 -14.04 -1.67 -11.44
N HIS A 58 -12.86 -2.28 -11.47
CA HIS A 58 -12.70 -3.71 -11.74
C HIS A 58 -13.36 -4.61 -10.69
N SER A 59 -13.30 -4.22 -9.43
CA SER A 59 -13.86 -5.00 -8.33
C SER A 59 -15.38 -4.91 -8.25
N GLY A 60 -16.00 -3.89 -8.85
CA GLY A 60 -17.42 -3.57 -8.68
C GLY A 60 -17.82 -3.14 -7.27
N LEU A 61 -16.85 -2.87 -6.40
CA LEU A 61 -17.12 -2.42 -5.03
C LEU A 61 -17.49 -0.93 -4.98
N PRO A 62 -18.31 -0.52 -3.99
CA PRO A 62 -18.64 0.89 -3.79
C PRO A 62 -17.41 1.77 -3.57
N VAL A 63 -17.50 3.05 -3.97
CA VAL A 63 -16.41 4.03 -3.82
C VAL A 63 -15.92 4.16 -2.37
N SER A 64 -16.79 3.90 -1.40
CA SER A 64 -16.41 3.88 0.03
C SER A 64 -15.27 2.92 0.37
N PHE A 65 -14.99 1.95 -0.49
CA PHE A 65 -13.85 1.02 -0.35
C PHE A 65 -12.52 1.59 -0.87
N TRP A 66 -12.48 2.85 -1.30
CA TRP A 66 -11.26 3.48 -1.83
C TRP A 66 -10.02 3.38 -0.91
N PRO A 67 -10.14 3.47 0.44
CA PRO A 67 -8.94 3.36 1.29
C PRO A 67 -8.30 1.96 1.20
N TYR A 68 -9.15 0.93 1.11
CA TYR A 68 -8.69 -0.46 0.97
C TYR A 68 -8.07 -0.71 -0.40
N ALA A 69 -8.67 -0.17 -1.47
CA ALA A 69 -8.13 -0.25 -2.82
C ALA A 69 -6.78 0.46 -2.94
N CYS A 70 -6.64 1.63 -2.33
CA CYS A 70 -5.38 2.38 -2.27
C CYS A 70 -4.30 1.60 -1.51
N HIS A 71 -4.66 1.00 -0.39
CA HIS A 71 -3.73 0.19 0.40
C HIS A 71 -3.30 -1.07 -0.37
N HIS A 72 -4.25 -1.76 -1.01
CA HIS A 72 -3.97 -2.92 -1.85
C HIS A 72 -3.05 -2.58 -3.03
N PHE A 73 -3.32 -1.47 -3.73
CA PHE A 73 -2.46 -1.00 -4.81
C PHE A 73 -1.03 -0.72 -4.30
N SER A 74 -0.90 0.03 -3.21
CA SER A 74 0.40 0.37 -2.63
C SER A 74 1.20 -0.88 -2.21
N PHE A 75 0.52 -1.88 -1.66
CA PHE A 75 1.14 -3.17 -1.35
C PHE A 75 1.59 -3.90 -2.63
N SER A 76 0.70 -4.02 -3.61
CA SER A 76 0.98 -4.67 -4.90
C SER A 76 2.16 -4.02 -5.62
N TRP A 77 2.22 -2.69 -5.63
CA TRP A 77 3.35 -1.93 -6.19
C TRP A 77 4.67 -2.26 -5.50
N ASN A 78 4.65 -2.36 -4.18
CA ASN A 78 5.87 -2.65 -3.40
C ASN A 78 6.42 -4.06 -3.64
N ILE A 79 5.58 -5.03 -3.95
CA ILE A 79 6.02 -6.43 -4.19
C ILE A 79 6.29 -6.72 -5.66
N MET A 80 5.86 -5.86 -6.58
CA MET A 80 6.06 -6.03 -8.01
C MET A 80 7.52 -5.88 -8.38
N VAL A 81 8.04 -6.85 -9.13
CA VAL A 81 9.40 -6.83 -9.65
C VAL A 81 9.44 -5.99 -10.93
N GLN A 82 10.26 -4.95 -10.94
CA GLN A 82 10.53 -4.10 -12.10
C GLN A 82 12.05 -4.08 -12.32
N ASP A 83 12.48 -4.28 -13.54
CA ASP A 83 13.90 -4.30 -13.90
C ASP A 83 14.77 -5.22 -13.03
N GLY A 84 14.21 -6.36 -12.60
CA GLY A 84 14.90 -7.36 -11.77
C GLY A 84 14.90 -7.06 -10.27
N GLU A 85 14.31 -5.97 -9.82
CA GLU A 85 14.25 -5.60 -8.41
C GLU A 85 12.82 -5.20 -8.01
N SER A 86 12.47 -5.41 -6.73
CA SER A 86 11.23 -4.92 -6.15
C SER A 86 11.52 -4.00 -4.97
N PRO A 87 10.68 -2.98 -4.72
CA PRO A 87 10.83 -2.12 -3.54
C PRO A 87 10.86 -2.94 -2.23
N TRP A 88 10.11 -4.02 -2.19
CA TRP A 88 10.13 -4.98 -1.08
C TRP A 88 11.52 -5.57 -0.84
N ASN A 89 12.14 -6.14 -1.88
CA ASN A 89 13.47 -6.73 -1.75
C ASN A 89 14.55 -5.67 -1.46
N ALA A 90 14.46 -4.52 -2.12
CA ALA A 90 15.37 -3.40 -1.88
C ALA A 90 15.40 -2.97 -0.41
N ARG A 91 14.23 -3.01 0.27
CA ARG A 91 14.08 -2.66 1.68
C ARG A 91 14.49 -3.79 2.63
N HIS A 92 13.97 -5.00 2.39
CA HIS A 92 14.08 -6.11 3.36
C HIS A 92 15.30 -7.00 3.14
N LYS A 93 15.91 -6.97 1.94
CA LYS A 93 17.09 -7.77 1.57
C LYS A 93 16.91 -9.29 1.75
N GLY A 94 15.67 -9.74 1.87
CA GLY A 94 15.28 -11.14 2.08
C GLY A 94 14.82 -11.89 0.84
N GLY A 95 14.97 -11.29 -0.35
CA GLY A 95 14.42 -11.78 -1.62
C GLY A 95 13.06 -11.19 -1.94
N HIS A 96 12.58 -11.46 -3.16
CA HIS A 96 11.29 -10.98 -3.61
C HIS A 96 10.14 -11.65 -2.86
N TRP A 97 8.98 -10.99 -2.86
CA TRP A 97 7.75 -11.53 -2.30
C TRP A 97 7.37 -12.84 -3.00
N LYS A 98 7.10 -13.89 -2.23
CA LYS A 98 6.84 -15.25 -2.75
C LYS A 98 5.37 -15.65 -2.73
N ALA A 99 4.55 -14.97 -1.93
CA ALA A 99 3.12 -15.28 -1.87
C ALA A 99 2.38 -14.70 -3.08
N GLN A 100 1.20 -15.28 -3.39
CA GLN A 100 0.37 -14.77 -4.46
C GLN A 100 -0.18 -13.39 -4.11
N ASN A 101 -0.26 -12.53 -5.11
CA ASN A 101 -1.00 -11.28 -5.05
C ASN A 101 -2.34 -11.50 -5.76
N HIS A 102 -3.43 -11.29 -5.04
CA HIS A 102 -4.78 -11.48 -5.57
C HIS A 102 -5.34 -10.13 -6.02
N PRO A 103 -6.24 -10.11 -7.04
CA PRO A 103 -6.92 -8.88 -7.43
C PRO A 103 -7.74 -8.30 -6.29
N PHE A 104 -7.79 -6.96 -6.20
CA PHE A 104 -8.66 -6.28 -5.24
C PHE A 104 -10.13 -6.64 -5.48
N GLY A 105 -10.86 -6.93 -4.40
CA GLY A 105 -12.27 -7.28 -4.45
C GLY A 105 -12.56 -8.72 -4.88
N CYS A 106 -11.55 -9.58 -5.02
CA CYS A 106 -11.81 -10.98 -5.33
C CYS A 106 -12.48 -11.70 -4.15
N LEU A 107 -13.35 -12.67 -4.49
CA LEU A 107 -13.98 -13.54 -3.50
C LEU A 107 -12.94 -14.49 -2.92
N VAL A 108 -12.94 -14.62 -1.62
CA VAL A 108 -12.04 -15.53 -0.88
C VAL A 108 -12.82 -16.29 0.19
N ASP A 109 -12.43 -17.53 0.41
CA ASP A 109 -12.88 -18.28 1.58
C ASP A 109 -11.80 -18.25 2.64
N PHE A 110 -12.09 -17.68 3.80
CA PHE A 110 -11.15 -17.60 4.91
C PHE A 110 -11.61 -18.40 6.11
N ILE A 111 -10.67 -18.89 6.88
CA ILE A 111 -10.96 -19.60 8.13
C ILE A 111 -10.89 -18.58 9.28
N PRO A 112 -12.04 -18.24 9.91
CA PRO A 112 -12.03 -17.31 11.02
C PRO A 112 -11.16 -17.81 12.17
N VAL A 113 -10.44 -16.93 12.86
CA VAL A 113 -9.69 -17.27 14.08
C VAL A 113 -10.64 -17.42 15.27
N PRO A 114 -10.35 -18.35 16.21
CA PRO A 114 -11.08 -18.38 17.49
C PRO A 114 -10.93 -17.04 18.25
N PRO A 115 -11.97 -16.53 18.95
CA PRO A 115 -13.25 -17.15 19.26
C PRO A 115 -14.35 -16.97 18.18
N ALA A 116 -14.07 -16.22 17.10
CA ALA A 116 -15.06 -15.96 16.05
C ALA A 116 -15.58 -17.24 15.34
N ARG A 117 -14.85 -18.34 15.48
CA ARG A 117 -15.26 -19.65 14.97
C ARG A 117 -16.50 -20.24 15.64
N GLY A 118 -16.80 -19.86 16.88
CA GLY A 118 -17.86 -20.48 17.65
C GLY A 118 -17.72 -22.01 17.75
N ASN A 119 -18.81 -22.67 18.13
CA ASN A 119 -18.88 -24.14 18.18
C ASN A 119 -19.40 -24.69 16.84
N ILE A 120 -18.50 -24.84 15.86
CA ILE A 120 -18.85 -25.31 14.53
C ILE A 120 -19.00 -26.85 14.56
N PRO A 121 -20.13 -27.42 14.10
CA PRO A 121 -20.30 -28.85 14.00
C PRO A 121 -19.19 -29.50 13.16
N LYS A 122 -18.81 -30.73 13.51
CA LYS A 122 -17.66 -31.43 12.90
C LYS A 122 -17.69 -31.47 11.38
N MET A 123 -18.88 -31.60 10.78
CA MET A 123 -19.11 -31.71 9.33
C MET A 123 -19.53 -30.38 8.65
N ALA A 124 -19.64 -29.28 9.42
CA ALA A 124 -20.00 -28.01 8.82
C ALA A 124 -18.78 -27.33 8.17
N PRO A 125 -19.00 -26.48 7.14
CA PRO A 125 -17.93 -25.69 6.53
C PRO A 125 -17.21 -24.85 7.60
N LYS A 126 -15.88 -24.91 7.60
CA LYS A 126 -15.05 -24.14 8.54
C LYS A 126 -14.63 -22.80 7.97
N ALA A 127 -14.78 -22.61 6.68
CA ALA A 127 -14.46 -21.36 5.97
C ALA A 127 -15.71 -20.49 5.85
N ALA A 128 -15.48 -19.19 5.88
CA ALA A 128 -16.50 -18.17 5.62
C ALA A 128 -16.13 -17.41 4.36
N PRO A 129 -17.08 -17.07 3.49
CA PRO A 129 -16.81 -16.23 2.34
C PRO A 129 -16.48 -14.79 2.76
N GLY A 130 -15.57 -14.18 2.05
CA GLY A 130 -15.17 -12.79 2.24
C GLY A 130 -14.72 -12.15 0.95
N ILE A 131 -14.37 -10.89 1.02
CA ILE A 131 -13.80 -10.12 -0.08
C ILE A 131 -12.41 -9.63 0.37
N MET A 132 -11.43 -9.81 -0.52
CA MET A 132 -10.05 -9.35 -0.29
C MET A 132 -9.83 -7.97 -0.90
#